data_961e08c830f46f5ce5e0a93b4e2c2986
#
_entry.id   961e08c830f46f5ce5e0a93b4e2c2986
#
_cell.length_a   1.000
_cell.length_b   1.000
_cell.length_c   1.000
_cell.angle_alpha   90.00
_cell.angle_beta   90.00
_cell.angle_gamma   90.00
#
_symmetry.space_group_name_H-M   'P 1'
#
loop_
_entity.id
_entity.type
_entity.pdbx_description
1 polymer ?
#
loop_
_entity_poly.entity_id
_entity_poly.type
_entity_poly.pdbx_seq_one_letter_code
_entity_poly.pdbx_strand_id
1 'polypeptide(L)'
;MVNSNKSISFEMDFTHIFYTFVPMRILFDKRPKMRYTRAGTFQRNGVFFFMQDFFQNLTFSLNATVPVFLMMVFGFLMQKVHLLDEHTTAKINQFVFKALLPALLFMDLSTAEFQSVWDTKFVLFCFLATACSIGIAFLFSLLHKEKAERGEIIQASYRSSAAILGIAFVNNIYGHATMAALMIVGTVPLYNIIAVITLSLTAPTDSKKPGMRALLLRTGKNVLTNPIILGIAAGMLWSVLRLPHPVILTKSVSYLGNMATPLSLIALGASFQLGSAKGKLKLTLGISFFKLFLFCMLFLPVAIWLGFREEKLIAILVMLGSATTSSCFVMAKNMGHRGVITACAVMMTTLLSAFSLTFWLFVLRTIGVI
;
A
#
# COMPACT_ATOMS: atom_id res chain seq x y z
N MET A 1 30.14 -39.32 -32.53
CA MET A 1 29.39 -39.91 -31.40
C MET A 1 29.33 -38.82 -30.34
N VAL A 2 28.32 -37.96 -30.39
CA VAL A 2 27.07 -37.93 -29.65
C VAL A 2 27.24 -38.21 -28.16
N ASN A 3 27.17 -37.18 -27.34
CA ASN A 3 26.15 -37.15 -26.30
C ASN A 3 25.96 -35.73 -25.72
N SER A 4 24.77 -35.25 -25.90
CA SER A 4 24.19 -34.03 -25.35
C SER A 4 23.77 -34.28 -23.92
N ASN A 5 24.25 -33.51 -22.95
CA ASN A 5 23.64 -33.36 -21.65
C ASN A 5 22.79 -32.05 -21.63
N LYS A 6 21.50 -32.24 -21.87
CA LYS A 6 20.48 -31.24 -21.54
C LYS A 6 20.23 -31.29 -20.03
N SER A 7 20.76 -30.36 -19.27
CA SER A 7 20.26 -30.05 -17.93
C SER A 7 18.95 -29.29 -18.07
N ILE A 8 17.85 -29.93 -17.70
CA ILE A 8 16.53 -29.28 -17.56
C ILE A 8 16.57 -28.50 -16.25
N SER A 9 16.80 -27.20 -16.32
CA SER A 9 16.56 -26.30 -15.20
C SER A 9 15.05 -26.07 -15.10
N PHE A 10 14.46 -26.62 -14.07
CA PHE A 10 13.08 -26.35 -13.68
C PHE A 10 13.05 -24.99 -12.96
N GLU A 11 13.11 -23.90 -13.72
CA GLU A 11 12.69 -22.57 -13.22
C GLU A 11 11.17 -22.54 -13.23
N MET A 12 10.58 -22.78 -12.06
CA MET A 12 9.16 -22.56 -11.83
C MET A 12 8.94 -21.05 -11.72
N ASP A 13 8.72 -20.42 -12.87
CA ASP A 13 8.34 -19.03 -12.97
C ASP A 13 6.88 -18.88 -12.53
N PHE A 14 6.68 -18.50 -11.26
CA PHE A 14 5.37 -18.25 -10.67
C PHE A 14 4.59 -17.13 -11.38
N THR A 15 5.25 -16.33 -12.21
CA THR A 15 4.58 -15.30 -13.02
C THR A 15 3.78 -15.92 -14.18
N HIS A 16 4.18 -17.10 -14.70
CA HIS A 16 3.48 -17.76 -15.82
C HIS A 16 2.16 -18.44 -15.41
N ILE A 17 1.97 -18.82 -14.17
CA ILE A 17 0.73 -19.47 -13.71
C ILE A 17 -0.43 -18.47 -13.65
N PHE A 18 -0.15 -17.19 -13.40
CA PHE A 18 -1.17 -16.13 -13.35
C PHE A 18 -1.69 -15.68 -14.73
N TYR A 19 -0.95 -15.91 -15.81
CA TYR A 19 -1.33 -15.48 -17.18
C TYR A 19 -2.14 -16.51 -17.97
N THR A 20 -2.35 -17.71 -17.46
CA THR A 20 -2.96 -18.82 -18.23
C THR A 20 -4.50 -18.84 -18.18
N PHE A 21 -5.14 -18.03 -17.34
CA PHE A 21 -6.61 -18.09 -17.17
C PHE A 21 -7.43 -17.08 -17.99
N VAL A 22 -6.82 -16.14 -18.72
CA VAL A 22 -7.55 -15.28 -19.66
C VAL A 22 -6.66 -15.00 -20.88
N PRO A 23 -7.05 -15.40 -22.11
CA PRO A 23 -6.28 -15.09 -23.31
C PRO A 23 -6.50 -13.63 -23.71
N MET A 24 -5.67 -12.72 -23.14
CA MET A 24 -5.76 -11.26 -23.35
C MET A 24 -4.91 -10.75 -24.51
N ARG A 25 -4.48 -11.61 -25.45
CA ARG A 25 -3.54 -11.22 -26.54
C ARG A 25 -4.21 -10.68 -27.81
N ILE A 26 -5.53 -10.57 -27.89
CA ILE A 26 -6.24 -10.21 -29.13
C ILE A 26 -6.73 -8.75 -29.16
N LEU A 27 -6.62 -7.97 -28.08
CA LEU A 27 -7.21 -6.61 -27.99
C LEU A 27 -6.22 -5.43 -27.99
N PHE A 28 -4.92 -5.65 -28.16
CA PHE A 28 -3.91 -4.59 -28.02
C PHE A 28 -3.42 -3.96 -29.34
N ASP A 29 -4.03 -4.26 -30.49
CA ASP A 29 -3.64 -3.62 -31.75
C ASP A 29 -4.70 -2.59 -32.17
N LYS A 30 -4.24 -1.33 -32.27
CA LYS A 30 -4.94 -0.10 -32.73
C LYS A 30 -5.58 0.78 -31.64
N ARG A 31 -4.77 1.70 -31.09
CA ARG A 31 -5.32 2.93 -30.50
C ARG A 31 -5.86 3.85 -31.61
N PRO A 32 -7.16 4.16 -31.69
CA PRO A 32 -7.63 5.22 -32.59
C PRO A 32 -7.28 6.59 -31.98
N LYS A 33 -6.60 7.44 -32.76
CA LYS A 33 -6.40 8.85 -32.43
C LYS A 33 -7.76 9.53 -32.30
N MET A 34 -8.06 10.10 -31.13
CA MET A 34 -9.28 10.90 -30.94
C MET A 34 -9.23 12.13 -31.86
N ARG A 35 -10.12 12.19 -32.83
CA ARG A 35 -10.44 13.42 -33.56
C ARG A 35 -11.67 14.06 -32.87
N TYR A 36 -11.45 15.20 -32.22
CA TYR A 36 -12.53 16.07 -31.80
C TYR A 36 -13.19 16.67 -33.05
N THR A 37 -14.42 16.30 -33.35
CA THR A 37 -15.26 17.03 -34.31
C THR A 37 -16.03 18.12 -33.56
N ARG A 38 -16.07 19.32 -34.13
CA ARG A 38 -16.62 20.59 -33.61
C ARG A 38 -18.18 20.64 -33.50
N ALA A 39 -18.86 19.52 -33.53
CA ALA A 39 -20.32 19.47 -33.43
C ALA A 39 -20.71 18.59 -32.25
N GLY A 40 -21.35 19.20 -31.24
CA GLY A 40 -21.81 18.58 -29.99
C GLY A 40 -22.92 17.54 -30.10
N THR A 41 -22.76 16.54 -30.94
CA THR A 41 -23.61 15.35 -30.97
C THR A 41 -22.90 14.24 -30.21
N PHE A 42 -23.47 13.90 -29.05
CA PHE A 42 -23.07 12.76 -28.23
C PHE A 42 -23.36 11.47 -29.02
N GLN A 43 -22.38 11.01 -29.79
CA GLN A 43 -22.53 9.85 -30.63
C GLN A 43 -22.56 8.57 -29.77
N ARG A 44 -23.47 7.66 -30.05
CA ARG A 44 -23.70 6.34 -29.41
C ARG A 44 -22.41 5.52 -29.17
N ASN A 45 -21.35 5.80 -29.95
CA ASN A 45 -20.02 5.17 -29.82
C ASN A 45 -19.26 5.63 -28.55
N GLY A 46 -19.49 6.84 -28.04
CA GLY A 46 -18.82 7.35 -26.84
C GLY A 46 -19.16 6.56 -25.58
N VAL A 47 -20.44 6.22 -25.40
CA VAL A 47 -20.90 5.45 -24.21
C VAL A 47 -20.29 4.05 -24.20
N PHE A 48 -20.16 3.41 -25.36
CA PHE A 48 -19.56 2.09 -25.49
C PHE A 48 -18.08 2.09 -25.12
N PHE A 49 -17.29 3.09 -25.59
CA PHE A 49 -15.89 3.26 -25.23
C PHE A 49 -15.73 3.55 -23.73
N PHE A 50 -16.56 4.41 -23.15
CA PHE A 50 -16.54 4.69 -21.71
C PHE A 50 -16.83 3.45 -20.86
N MET A 51 -17.80 2.64 -21.26
CA MET A 51 -18.09 1.38 -20.58
C MET A 51 -16.93 0.39 -20.69
N GLN A 52 -16.31 0.27 -21.84
CA GLN A 52 -15.18 -0.62 -22.07
C GLN A 52 -13.98 -0.22 -21.19
N ASP A 53 -13.63 1.06 -21.16
CA ASP A 53 -12.56 1.58 -20.31
C ASP A 53 -12.86 1.39 -18.81
N PHE A 54 -14.10 1.59 -18.39
CA PHE A 54 -14.53 1.35 -17.02
C PHE A 54 -14.37 -0.13 -16.64
N PHE A 55 -14.83 -1.06 -17.46
CA PHE A 55 -14.70 -2.49 -17.21
C PHE A 55 -13.24 -2.96 -17.24
N GLN A 56 -12.40 -2.42 -18.12
CA GLN A 56 -10.97 -2.72 -18.14
C GLN A 56 -10.27 -2.26 -16.85
N ASN A 57 -10.53 -1.03 -16.40
CA ASN A 57 -9.98 -0.51 -15.15
C ASN A 57 -10.49 -1.29 -13.94
N LEU A 58 -11.77 -1.67 -13.92
CA LEU A 58 -12.34 -2.50 -12.87
C LEU A 58 -11.70 -3.88 -12.83
N THR A 59 -11.57 -4.54 -13.97
CA THR A 59 -10.91 -5.85 -14.07
C THR A 59 -9.46 -5.77 -13.59
N PHE A 60 -8.72 -4.74 -13.99
CA PHE A 60 -7.36 -4.54 -13.52
C PHE A 60 -7.31 -4.31 -12.00
N SER A 61 -8.18 -3.44 -11.48
CA SER A 61 -8.26 -3.15 -10.04
C SER A 61 -8.64 -4.39 -9.23
N LEU A 62 -9.56 -5.22 -9.73
CA LEU A 62 -9.94 -6.50 -9.12
C LEU A 62 -8.77 -7.49 -9.15
N ASN A 63 -8.06 -7.62 -10.26
CA ASN A 63 -6.89 -8.48 -10.37
C ASN A 63 -5.77 -8.08 -9.40
N ALA A 64 -5.64 -6.81 -9.07
CA ALA A 64 -4.67 -6.34 -8.08
C ALA A 64 -5.13 -6.53 -6.63
N THR A 65 -6.43 -6.47 -6.35
CA THR A 65 -6.96 -6.43 -4.97
C THR A 65 -7.54 -7.75 -4.49
N VAL A 66 -8.17 -8.53 -5.39
CA VAL A 66 -8.78 -9.83 -5.04
C VAL A 66 -7.74 -10.83 -4.51
N PRO A 67 -6.56 -11.01 -5.12
CA PRO A 67 -5.53 -11.90 -4.57
C PRO A 67 -5.11 -11.50 -3.16
N VAL A 68 -4.98 -10.21 -2.87
CA VAL A 68 -4.65 -9.70 -1.53
C VAL A 68 -5.74 -10.10 -0.53
N PHE A 69 -7.01 -9.96 -0.91
CA PHE A 69 -8.14 -10.38 -0.08
C PHE A 69 -8.17 -11.91 0.12
N LEU A 70 -7.93 -12.69 -0.93
CA LEU A 70 -7.90 -14.15 -0.86
C LEU A 70 -6.80 -14.65 0.08
N MET A 71 -5.65 -13.99 0.16
CA MET A 71 -4.60 -14.33 1.15
C MET A 71 -5.09 -14.16 2.59
N MET A 72 -5.91 -13.13 2.86
CA MET A 72 -6.53 -12.96 4.19
C MET A 72 -7.56 -14.04 4.48
N VAL A 73 -8.40 -14.38 3.49
CA VAL A 73 -9.36 -15.50 3.60
C VAL A 73 -8.64 -16.82 3.84
N PHE A 74 -7.55 -17.07 3.13
CA PHE A 74 -6.72 -18.25 3.33
C PHE A 74 -6.17 -18.31 4.76
N GLY A 75 -5.63 -17.22 5.30
CA GLY A 75 -5.17 -17.14 6.68
C GLY A 75 -6.29 -17.45 7.70
N PHE A 76 -7.49 -16.89 7.48
CA PHE A 76 -8.67 -17.17 8.30
C PHE A 76 -9.06 -18.66 8.25
N LEU A 77 -9.06 -19.29 7.07
CA LEU A 77 -9.34 -20.73 6.92
C LEU A 77 -8.28 -21.59 7.63
N MET A 78 -6.99 -21.24 7.53
CA MET A 78 -5.91 -21.96 8.22
C MET A 78 -6.05 -21.91 9.73
N GLN A 79 -6.55 -20.81 10.29
CA GLN A 79 -6.88 -20.71 11.71
C GLN A 79 -8.10 -21.60 12.06
N LYS A 80 -9.12 -21.64 11.20
CA LYS A 80 -10.31 -22.47 11.41
C LYS A 80 -10.02 -23.96 11.40
N VAL A 81 -9.10 -24.41 10.56
CA VAL A 81 -8.64 -25.81 10.51
C VAL A 81 -7.52 -26.10 11.52
N HIS A 82 -7.25 -25.19 12.46
CA HIS A 82 -6.24 -25.30 13.51
C HIS A 82 -4.79 -25.49 13.02
N LEU A 83 -4.49 -25.17 11.77
CA LEU A 83 -3.12 -25.20 11.24
C LEU A 83 -2.31 -23.97 11.72
N LEU A 84 -2.97 -22.83 11.90
CA LEU A 84 -2.41 -21.63 12.49
C LEU A 84 -3.12 -21.32 13.82
N ASP A 85 -2.46 -21.65 14.93
CA ASP A 85 -2.91 -21.24 16.25
C ASP A 85 -2.51 -19.78 16.57
N GLU A 86 -2.98 -19.25 17.68
CA GLU A 86 -2.71 -17.87 18.09
C GLU A 86 -1.21 -17.63 18.35
N HIS A 87 -0.52 -18.62 18.93
CA HIS A 87 0.91 -18.54 19.21
C HIS A 87 1.73 -18.49 17.92
N THR A 88 1.48 -19.38 16.97
CA THR A 88 2.16 -19.40 15.65
C THR A 88 1.90 -18.13 14.89
N THR A 89 0.66 -17.66 14.88
CA THR A 89 0.28 -16.39 14.23
C THR A 89 1.02 -15.20 14.85
N ALA A 90 1.18 -15.15 16.18
CA ALA A 90 1.97 -14.12 16.85
C ALA A 90 3.46 -14.17 16.47
N LYS A 91 4.03 -15.38 16.34
CA LYS A 91 5.43 -15.56 15.88
C LYS A 91 5.62 -15.12 14.44
N ILE A 92 4.68 -15.44 13.54
CA ILE A 92 4.68 -14.95 12.16
C ILE A 92 4.65 -13.41 12.14
N ASN A 93 3.73 -12.78 12.89
CA ASN A 93 3.66 -11.32 13.00
C ASN A 93 4.99 -10.72 13.49
N GLN A 94 5.62 -11.34 14.49
CA GLN A 94 6.92 -10.88 15.01
C GLN A 94 8.02 -11.02 13.97
N PHE A 95 8.07 -12.10 13.22
CA PHE A 95 9.05 -12.33 12.15
C PHE A 95 8.86 -11.32 11.01
N VAL A 96 7.62 -11.12 10.57
CA VAL A 96 7.29 -10.10 9.56
C VAL A 96 7.74 -8.72 10.02
N PHE A 97 7.46 -8.35 11.27
CA PHE A 97 7.83 -7.04 11.82
C PHE A 97 9.34 -6.83 11.94
N LYS A 98 10.07 -7.84 12.44
CA LYS A 98 11.49 -7.70 12.76
C LYS A 98 12.44 -7.93 11.59
N ALA A 99 12.03 -8.72 10.59
CA ALA A 99 12.90 -9.12 9.49
C ALA A 99 12.35 -8.76 8.12
N LEU A 100 11.12 -9.16 7.80
CA LEU A 100 10.61 -9.08 6.44
C LEU A 100 10.23 -7.67 6.01
N LEU A 101 9.53 -6.90 6.86
CA LEU A 101 9.19 -5.50 6.56
C LEU A 101 10.43 -4.60 6.47
N PRO A 102 11.45 -4.69 7.35
CA PRO A 102 12.71 -4.00 7.16
C PRO A 102 13.39 -4.33 5.84
N ALA A 103 13.44 -5.62 5.45
CA ALA A 103 14.02 -6.06 4.18
C ALA A 103 13.26 -5.50 2.97
N LEU A 104 11.92 -5.53 3.02
CA LEU A 104 11.06 -4.95 1.97
C LEU A 104 11.36 -3.46 1.79
N LEU A 105 11.30 -2.68 2.87
CA LEU A 105 11.48 -1.24 2.82
C LEU A 105 12.93 -0.82 2.48
N PHE A 106 13.91 -1.61 2.91
CA PHE A 106 15.28 -1.46 2.45
C PHE A 106 15.35 -1.61 0.92
N MET A 107 14.77 -2.67 0.35
CA MET A 107 14.78 -2.89 -1.10
C MET A 107 14.04 -1.78 -1.85
N ASP A 108 12.84 -1.42 -1.42
CA ASP A 108 12.02 -0.37 -2.05
C ASP A 108 12.78 0.98 -2.14
N LEU A 109 13.58 1.31 -1.13
CA LEU A 109 14.29 2.59 -1.05
C LEU A 109 15.71 2.53 -1.59
N SER A 110 16.41 1.39 -1.46
CA SER A 110 17.78 1.26 -1.96
C SER A 110 17.87 1.17 -3.48
N THR A 111 16.86 0.55 -4.11
CA THR A 111 16.80 0.37 -5.57
C THR A 111 16.13 1.53 -6.30
N ALA A 112 15.53 2.47 -5.58
CA ALA A 112 14.89 3.62 -6.19
C ALA A 112 15.94 4.58 -6.79
N GLU A 113 15.92 4.73 -8.11
CA GLU A 113 16.80 5.64 -8.86
C GLU A 113 16.26 7.08 -8.82
N PHE A 114 16.39 7.77 -7.67
CA PHE A 114 15.83 9.12 -7.53
C PHE A 114 16.62 10.20 -8.26
N GLN A 115 17.91 9.98 -8.50
CA GLN A 115 18.81 11.08 -8.91
C GLN A 115 18.71 11.42 -10.39
N SER A 116 18.34 10.46 -11.24
CA SER A 116 18.21 10.67 -12.69
C SER A 116 16.91 11.38 -13.09
N VAL A 117 15.86 11.30 -12.24
CA VAL A 117 14.51 11.81 -12.57
C VAL A 117 13.91 12.60 -11.41
N TRP A 118 14.77 13.24 -10.57
CA TRP A 118 14.33 13.95 -9.37
C TRP A 118 13.41 15.13 -9.72
N ASP A 119 12.19 15.10 -9.18
CA ASP A 119 11.22 16.19 -9.25
C ASP A 119 10.88 16.67 -7.84
N THR A 120 11.55 17.71 -7.40
CA THR A 120 11.36 18.30 -6.05
C THR A 120 9.92 18.74 -5.81
N LYS A 121 9.25 19.30 -6.84
CA LYS A 121 7.86 19.76 -6.73
C LYS A 121 6.93 18.60 -6.45
N PHE A 122 7.11 17.49 -7.16
CA PHE A 122 6.32 16.28 -7.00
C PHE A 122 6.55 15.59 -5.65
N VAL A 123 7.81 15.39 -5.25
CA VAL A 123 8.17 14.78 -3.96
C VAL A 123 7.66 15.62 -2.80
N LEU A 124 7.83 16.95 -2.88
CA LEU A 124 7.33 17.88 -1.85
C LEU A 124 5.80 17.83 -1.76
N PHE A 125 5.10 17.78 -2.89
CA PHE A 125 3.65 17.61 -2.89
C PHE A 125 3.23 16.30 -2.22
N CYS A 126 3.85 15.17 -2.56
CA CYS A 126 3.57 13.88 -1.95
C CYS A 126 3.81 13.90 -0.43
N PHE A 127 4.90 14.53 0.01
CA PHE A 127 5.21 14.71 1.43
C PHE A 127 4.16 15.57 2.15
N LEU A 128 3.83 16.75 1.60
CA LEU A 128 2.87 17.67 2.21
C LEU A 128 1.44 17.10 2.23
N ALA A 129 1.00 16.49 1.12
CA ALA A 129 -0.31 15.83 1.07
C ALA A 129 -0.41 14.69 2.09
N THR A 130 0.67 13.93 2.27
CA THR A 130 0.77 12.91 3.32
C THR A 130 0.72 13.51 4.72
N ALA A 131 1.49 14.56 4.99
CA ALA A 131 1.50 15.25 6.30
C ALA A 131 0.12 15.82 6.64
N CYS A 132 -0.56 16.45 5.68
CA CYS A 132 -1.92 16.94 5.85
C CYS A 132 -2.92 15.80 6.09
N SER A 133 -2.80 14.67 5.35
CA SER A 133 -3.63 13.48 5.56
C SER A 133 -3.46 12.91 6.97
N ILE A 134 -2.23 12.90 7.50
CA ILE A 134 -1.93 12.51 8.88
C ILE A 134 -2.61 13.45 9.87
N GLY A 135 -2.53 14.77 9.64
CA GLY A 135 -3.18 15.77 10.47
C GLY A 135 -4.71 15.59 10.53
N ILE A 136 -5.34 15.37 9.37
CA ILE A 136 -6.78 15.08 9.26
C ILE A 136 -7.13 13.79 9.98
N ALA A 137 -6.35 12.71 9.77
CA ALA A 137 -6.55 11.42 10.45
C ALA A 137 -6.40 11.56 11.98
N PHE A 138 -5.45 12.37 12.43
CA PHE A 138 -5.29 12.68 13.86
C PHE A 138 -6.54 13.38 14.41
N LEU A 139 -7.03 14.44 13.76
CA LEU A 139 -8.26 15.14 14.15
C LEU A 139 -9.47 14.20 14.18
N PHE A 140 -9.61 13.36 13.15
CA PHE A 140 -10.66 12.33 13.12
C PHE A 140 -10.56 11.36 14.30
N SER A 141 -9.36 10.96 14.70
CA SER A 141 -9.14 10.06 15.83
C SER A 141 -9.56 10.67 17.17
N LEU A 142 -9.56 12.00 17.32
CA LEU A 142 -9.98 12.70 18.54
C LEU A 142 -11.48 12.51 18.84
N LEU A 143 -12.30 12.25 17.81
CA LEU A 143 -13.71 11.94 17.93
C LEU A 143 -13.94 10.58 18.60
N HIS A 144 -12.90 9.72 18.63
CA HIS A 144 -13.00 8.41 19.27
C HIS A 144 -12.67 8.47 20.76
N LYS A 145 -13.53 7.88 21.59
CA LYS A 145 -13.42 7.95 23.05
C LYS A 145 -12.21 7.18 23.60
N GLU A 146 -11.93 5.99 23.06
CA GLU A 146 -10.85 5.12 23.53
C GLU A 146 -9.49 5.57 23.01
N LYS A 147 -8.69 6.19 23.89
CA LYS A 147 -7.37 6.73 23.55
C LYS A 147 -6.40 5.64 23.04
N ALA A 148 -6.48 4.43 23.57
CA ALA A 148 -5.64 3.29 23.18
C ALA A 148 -5.89 2.84 21.73
N GLU A 149 -7.05 3.14 21.14
CA GLU A 149 -7.38 2.77 19.76
C GLU A 149 -7.02 3.88 18.76
N ARG A 150 -6.74 5.10 19.23
CA ARG A 150 -6.48 6.24 18.33
C ARG A 150 -5.28 6.03 17.42
N GLY A 151 -4.21 5.39 17.90
CA GLY A 151 -3.05 5.08 17.08
C GLY A 151 -3.38 4.15 15.92
N GLU A 152 -4.24 3.15 16.13
CA GLU A 152 -4.74 2.28 15.07
C GLU A 152 -5.59 3.05 14.06
N ILE A 153 -6.49 3.93 14.53
CA ILE A 153 -7.36 4.76 13.68
C ILE A 153 -6.51 5.68 12.81
N ILE A 154 -5.55 6.39 13.40
CA ILE A 154 -4.68 7.34 12.68
C ILE A 154 -3.98 6.60 11.55
N GLN A 155 -3.17 5.56 11.87
CA GLN A 155 -2.37 4.90 10.85
C GLN A 155 -3.22 4.19 9.78
N ALA A 156 -4.38 3.61 10.15
CA ALA A 156 -5.27 2.95 9.21
C ALA A 156 -5.91 3.94 8.23
N SER A 157 -6.14 5.19 8.65
CA SER A 157 -6.78 6.21 7.82
C SER A 157 -5.83 6.79 6.75
N TYR A 158 -4.52 6.97 7.03
CA TYR A 158 -3.65 7.64 6.05
C TYR A 158 -2.71 6.69 5.29
N ARG A 159 -2.30 5.55 5.87
CA ARG A 159 -1.31 4.68 5.23
C ARG A 159 -1.88 3.91 4.05
N SER A 160 -1.18 3.99 2.92
CA SER A 160 -1.53 3.31 1.68
C SER A 160 -0.62 2.13 1.41
N SER A 161 -1.10 1.18 0.62
CA SER A 161 -0.28 0.17 -0.07
C SER A 161 0.41 0.79 -1.30
N ALA A 162 1.04 1.96 -1.09
CA ALA A 162 1.56 2.81 -2.16
C ALA A 162 2.70 2.15 -2.94
N ALA A 163 3.61 1.44 -2.28
CA ALA A 163 4.72 0.78 -2.95
C ALA A 163 4.22 -0.34 -3.89
N ILE A 164 3.39 -1.24 -3.41
CA ILE A 164 2.94 -2.40 -4.20
C ILE A 164 1.94 -1.98 -5.26
N LEU A 165 0.85 -1.32 -4.86
CA LEU A 165 -0.20 -0.93 -5.80
C LEU A 165 0.23 0.24 -6.69
N GLY A 166 1.05 1.19 -6.18
CA GLY A 166 1.54 2.32 -6.94
C GLY A 166 2.38 1.88 -8.13
N ILE A 167 3.38 1.05 -7.89
CA ILE A 167 4.23 0.51 -8.96
C ILE A 167 3.39 -0.32 -9.94
N ALA A 168 2.51 -1.20 -9.45
CA ALA A 168 1.68 -2.04 -10.31
C ALA A 168 0.73 -1.22 -11.20
N PHE A 169 0.04 -0.23 -10.65
CA PHE A 169 -0.90 0.61 -11.39
C PHE A 169 -0.20 1.49 -12.43
N VAL A 170 0.87 2.17 -12.02
CA VAL A 170 1.62 3.06 -12.92
C VAL A 170 2.28 2.26 -14.04
N ASN A 171 2.93 1.14 -13.71
CA ASN A 171 3.56 0.28 -14.70
C ASN A 171 2.56 -0.35 -15.69
N ASN A 172 1.37 -0.71 -15.22
CA ASN A 172 0.34 -1.27 -16.10
C ASN A 172 -0.20 -0.23 -17.11
N ILE A 173 -0.27 1.05 -16.72
CA ILE A 173 -0.83 2.11 -17.57
C ILE A 173 0.24 2.68 -18.52
N TYR A 174 1.48 2.87 -18.03
CA TYR A 174 2.54 3.59 -18.74
C TYR A 174 3.72 2.71 -19.19
N GLY A 175 3.80 1.44 -18.74
CA GLY A 175 4.91 0.54 -19.04
C GLY A 175 6.19 0.78 -18.22
N HIS A 176 6.18 1.76 -17.33
CA HIS A 176 7.25 2.08 -16.37
C HIS A 176 6.64 2.70 -15.11
N ALA A 177 7.39 2.77 -14.01
CA ALA A 177 6.88 3.22 -12.72
C ALA A 177 7.80 4.23 -12.02
N THR A 178 8.42 5.11 -12.78
CA THR A 178 9.43 6.06 -12.29
C THR A 178 8.84 7.04 -11.27
N MET A 179 7.67 7.60 -11.55
CA MET A 179 7.02 8.53 -10.62
C MET A 179 6.45 7.82 -9.39
N ALA A 180 6.07 6.54 -9.50
CA ALA A 180 5.70 5.74 -8.34
C ALA A 180 6.88 5.56 -7.38
N ALA A 181 8.10 5.33 -7.88
CA ALA A 181 9.31 5.26 -7.06
C ALA A 181 9.60 6.58 -6.33
N LEU A 182 9.48 7.73 -7.01
CA LEU A 182 9.64 9.05 -6.36
C LEU A 182 8.55 9.32 -5.31
N MET A 183 7.31 8.93 -5.56
CA MET A 183 6.21 9.01 -4.59
C MET A 183 6.53 8.20 -3.33
N ILE A 184 7.09 7.00 -3.46
CA ILE A 184 7.50 6.15 -2.33
C ILE A 184 8.51 6.88 -1.44
N VAL A 185 9.52 7.54 -2.03
CA VAL A 185 10.52 8.32 -1.28
C VAL A 185 9.87 9.46 -0.49
N GLY A 186 8.93 10.18 -1.08
CA GLY A 186 8.23 11.29 -0.43
C GLY A 186 7.26 10.86 0.68
N THR A 187 6.80 9.61 0.69
CA THR A 187 5.68 9.19 1.54
C THR A 187 6.03 8.09 2.55
N VAL A 188 6.72 7.03 2.12
CA VAL A 188 6.90 5.82 2.93
C VAL A 188 7.71 6.04 4.20
N PRO A 189 8.80 6.84 4.21
CA PRO A 189 9.50 7.19 5.44
C PRO A 189 8.57 7.88 6.44
N LEU A 190 7.80 8.87 5.98
CA LEU A 190 6.84 9.61 6.80
C LEU A 190 5.74 8.70 7.35
N TYR A 191 5.18 7.81 6.51
CA TYR A 191 4.18 6.82 6.92
C TYR A 191 4.65 6.00 8.12
N ASN A 192 5.86 5.49 8.07
CA ASN A 192 6.38 4.58 9.08
C ASN A 192 6.81 5.30 10.36
N ILE A 193 7.48 6.45 10.25
CA ILE A 193 7.91 7.26 11.40
C ILE A 193 6.68 7.68 12.22
N ILE A 194 5.68 8.26 11.58
CA ILE A 194 4.47 8.74 12.28
C ILE A 194 3.65 7.57 12.84
N ALA A 195 3.61 6.42 12.16
CA ALA A 195 2.95 5.24 12.70
C ALA A 195 3.62 4.75 14.00
N VAL A 196 4.97 4.68 14.03
CA VAL A 196 5.70 4.32 15.25
C VAL A 196 5.43 5.31 16.38
N ILE A 197 5.45 6.62 16.07
CA ILE A 197 5.18 7.68 17.06
C ILE A 197 3.75 7.53 17.61
N THR A 198 2.74 7.47 16.75
CA THR A 198 1.33 7.44 17.16
C THR A 198 0.99 6.17 17.93
N LEU A 199 1.48 5.01 17.50
CA LEU A 199 1.31 3.76 18.22
C LEU A 199 2.05 3.76 19.57
N SER A 200 3.25 4.32 19.65
CA SER A 200 3.99 4.41 20.93
C SER A 200 3.30 5.33 21.94
N LEU A 201 2.71 6.44 21.47
CA LEU A 201 2.01 7.41 22.32
C LEU A 201 0.64 6.91 22.80
N THR A 202 0.02 6.00 22.07
CA THR A 202 -1.32 5.47 22.36
C THR A 202 -1.31 4.04 22.86
N ALA A 203 -0.13 3.43 23.01
CA ALA A 203 -0.01 2.05 23.50
C ALA A 203 -0.70 1.88 24.85
N PRO A 204 -1.48 0.81 25.06
CA PRO A 204 -2.05 0.49 26.36
C PRO A 204 -0.92 0.37 27.41
N THR A 205 -1.07 1.04 28.53
CA THR A 205 -0.10 1.02 29.62
C THR A 205 -0.79 0.57 30.90
N ASP A 206 -0.33 -0.55 31.48
CA ASP A 206 -0.89 -1.11 32.71
C ASP A 206 -0.42 -0.38 33.98
N SER A 207 0.56 0.50 33.87
CA SER A 207 1.15 1.25 35.00
C SER A 207 0.77 2.73 34.98
N LYS A 208 0.96 3.41 36.13
CA LYS A 208 0.77 4.86 36.28
C LYS A 208 1.36 5.60 35.07
N LYS A 209 0.56 6.50 34.48
CA LYS A 209 0.96 7.26 33.29
C LYS A 209 2.35 7.84 33.46
N PRO A 210 3.32 7.50 32.62
CA PRO A 210 4.65 8.09 32.71
C PRO A 210 4.55 9.60 32.49
N GLY A 211 5.37 10.38 33.20
CA GLY A 211 5.44 11.82 32.94
C GLY A 211 5.78 12.10 31.49
N MET A 212 5.40 13.28 30.98
CA MET A 212 5.58 13.69 29.57
C MET A 212 7.01 13.45 29.07
N ARG A 213 8.03 13.79 29.88
CA ARG A 213 9.45 13.58 29.53
C ARG A 213 9.79 12.09 29.34
N ALA A 214 9.33 11.25 30.24
CA ALA A 214 9.55 9.79 30.12
C ALA A 214 8.84 9.19 28.93
N LEU A 215 7.63 9.66 28.60
CA LEU A 215 6.89 9.27 27.40
C LEU A 215 7.63 9.66 26.13
N LEU A 216 8.12 10.89 26.04
CA LEU A 216 8.88 11.37 24.87
C LEU A 216 10.20 10.60 24.68
N LEU A 217 10.95 10.37 25.77
CA LEU A 217 12.19 9.58 25.71
C LEU A 217 11.93 8.14 25.28
N ARG A 218 10.87 7.50 25.81
CA ARG A 218 10.46 6.14 25.42
C ARG A 218 10.05 6.11 23.91
N THR A 219 9.28 7.09 23.46
CA THR A 219 8.88 7.19 22.05
C THR A 219 10.08 7.40 21.15
N GLY A 220 11.00 8.31 21.50
CA GLY A 220 12.24 8.53 20.76
C GLY A 220 13.09 7.26 20.67
N LYS A 221 13.28 6.55 21.79
CA LYS A 221 13.95 5.25 21.79
C LYS A 221 13.25 4.24 20.89
N ASN A 222 11.93 4.13 20.96
CA ASN A 222 11.15 3.21 20.12
C ASN A 222 11.32 3.53 18.63
N VAL A 223 11.37 4.80 18.24
CA VAL A 223 11.64 5.21 16.85
C VAL A 223 13.03 4.78 16.42
N LEU A 224 14.06 5.11 17.20
CA LEU A 224 15.47 4.84 16.85
C LEU A 224 15.82 3.34 16.84
N THR A 225 15.13 2.53 17.63
CA THR A 225 15.37 1.07 17.71
C THR A 225 14.37 0.25 16.91
N ASN A 226 13.43 0.91 16.21
CA ASN A 226 12.43 0.20 15.43
C ASN A 226 13.06 -0.44 14.18
N PRO A 227 12.92 -1.75 13.97
CA PRO A 227 13.57 -2.43 12.85
C PRO A 227 13.09 -1.90 11.48
N ILE A 228 11.86 -1.46 11.37
CA ILE A 228 11.30 -0.86 10.15
C ILE A 228 11.98 0.47 9.85
N ILE A 229 12.17 1.33 10.86
CA ILE A 229 12.86 2.62 10.69
C ILE A 229 14.34 2.41 10.34
N LEU A 230 14.98 1.42 10.95
CA LEU A 230 16.36 1.05 10.60
C LEU A 230 16.48 0.56 9.16
N GLY A 231 15.53 -0.26 8.68
CA GLY A 231 15.47 -0.70 7.28
C GLY A 231 15.31 0.46 6.30
N ILE A 232 14.40 1.41 6.61
CA ILE A 232 14.22 2.64 5.83
C ILE A 232 15.50 3.47 5.79
N ALA A 233 16.11 3.73 6.94
CA ALA A 233 17.33 4.52 7.04
C ALA A 233 18.49 3.88 6.26
N ALA A 234 18.66 2.56 6.39
CA ALA A 234 19.68 1.81 5.65
C ALA A 234 19.43 1.86 4.13
N GLY A 235 18.18 1.68 3.67
CA GLY A 235 17.82 1.75 2.26
C GLY A 235 18.05 3.14 1.66
N MET A 236 17.63 4.18 2.36
CA MET A 236 17.87 5.57 1.94
C MET A 236 19.37 5.89 1.88
N LEU A 237 20.13 5.49 2.91
CA LEU A 237 21.58 5.71 2.94
C LEU A 237 22.27 4.98 1.78
N TRP A 238 21.86 3.72 1.51
CA TRP A 238 22.39 2.92 0.39
C TRP A 238 22.21 3.62 -0.95
N SER A 239 20.99 4.13 -1.20
CA SER A 239 20.67 4.85 -2.43
C SER A 239 21.41 6.19 -2.56
N VAL A 240 21.46 7.00 -1.48
CA VAL A 240 22.17 8.30 -1.48
C VAL A 240 23.66 8.11 -1.75
N LEU A 241 24.28 7.09 -1.13
CA LEU A 241 25.71 6.76 -1.33
C LEU A 241 25.99 6.03 -2.64
N ARG A 242 24.96 5.70 -3.45
CA ARG A 242 25.06 4.95 -4.72
C ARG A 242 25.84 3.65 -4.57
N LEU A 243 25.62 2.94 -3.47
CA LEU A 243 26.36 1.71 -3.23
C LEU A 243 25.96 0.64 -4.27
N PRO A 244 26.92 -0.18 -4.72
CA PRO A 244 26.62 -1.22 -5.70
C PRO A 244 25.62 -2.23 -5.13
N HIS A 245 24.82 -2.85 -6.00
CA HIS A 245 23.87 -3.90 -5.66
C HIS A 245 24.44 -5.28 -6.07
N PRO A 246 25.24 -5.95 -5.22
CA PRO A 246 25.72 -7.29 -5.52
C PRO A 246 24.54 -8.24 -5.73
N VAL A 247 24.53 -8.98 -6.84
CA VAL A 247 23.40 -9.80 -7.27
C VAL A 247 22.94 -10.77 -6.19
N ILE A 248 23.88 -11.43 -5.50
CA ILE A 248 23.59 -12.41 -4.45
C ILE A 248 22.86 -11.71 -3.27
N LEU A 249 23.40 -10.60 -2.77
CA LEU A 249 22.80 -9.86 -1.66
C LEU A 249 21.42 -9.34 -2.01
N THR A 250 21.30 -8.68 -3.18
CA THR A 250 20.03 -8.11 -3.67
C THR A 250 18.95 -9.18 -3.81
N LYS A 251 19.25 -10.33 -4.44
CA LYS A 251 18.31 -11.44 -4.55
C LYS A 251 17.90 -12.00 -3.19
N SER A 252 18.86 -12.20 -2.27
CA SER A 252 18.57 -12.74 -0.94
C SER A 252 17.66 -11.84 -0.13
N VAL A 253 17.93 -10.52 -0.12
CA VAL A 253 17.11 -9.55 0.59
C VAL A 253 15.73 -9.39 -0.09
N SER A 254 15.68 -9.43 -1.43
CA SER A 254 14.41 -9.40 -2.18
C SER A 254 13.52 -10.60 -1.86
N TYR A 255 14.08 -11.81 -1.72
CA TYR A 255 13.28 -12.98 -1.31
C TYR A 255 12.63 -12.76 0.06
N LEU A 256 13.37 -12.22 1.04
CA LEU A 256 12.82 -11.88 2.35
C LEU A 256 11.75 -10.80 2.23
N GLY A 257 12.03 -9.72 1.50
CA GLY A 257 11.07 -8.62 1.30
C GLY A 257 9.77 -9.08 0.65
N ASN A 258 9.85 -9.92 -0.38
CA ASN A 258 8.69 -10.43 -1.10
C ASN A 258 7.76 -11.31 -0.24
N MET A 259 8.29 -11.94 0.80
CA MET A 259 7.49 -12.69 1.77
C MET A 259 6.70 -11.78 2.73
N ALA A 260 7.09 -10.52 2.89
CA ALA A 260 6.51 -9.62 3.91
C ALA A 260 5.00 -9.43 3.74
N THR A 261 4.54 -9.09 2.55
CA THR A 261 3.11 -8.84 2.29
C THR A 261 2.28 -10.14 2.38
N PRO A 262 2.61 -11.25 1.70
CA PRO A 262 1.84 -12.49 1.81
C PRO A 262 1.71 -12.99 3.25
N LEU A 263 2.81 -13.06 4.00
CA LEU A 263 2.78 -13.54 5.39
C LEU A 263 2.03 -12.58 6.32
N SER A 264 2.13 -11.26 6.10
CA SER A 264 1.35 -10.29 6.88
C SER A 264 -0.15 -10.43 6.68
N LEU A 265 -0.58 -10.73 5.44
CA LEU A 265 -1.99 -10.93 5.10
C LEU A 265 -2.54 -12.24 5.67
N ILE A 266 -1.77 -13.32 5.60
CA ILE A 266 -2.11 -14.60 6.22
C ILE A 266 -2.23 -14.44 7.74
N ALA A 267 -1.25 -13.81 8.38
CA ALA A 267 -1.28 -13.56 9.83
C ALA A 267 -2.45 -12.64 10.24
N LEU A 268 -2.78 -11.64 9.42
CA LEU A 268 -3.94 -10.77 9.62
C LEU A 268 -5.23 -11.60 9.55
N GLY A 269 -5.39 -12.42 8.52
CA GLY A 269 -6.55 -13.28 8.36
C GLY A 269 -6.71 -14.28 9.51
N ALA A 270 -5.63 -14.94 9.91
CA ALA A 270 -5.61 -15.87 11.04
C ALA A 270 -5.91 -15.19 12.40
N SER A 271 -5.55 -13.91 12.55
CA SER A 271 -5.87 -13.12 13.74
C SER A 271 -7.28 -12.53 13.74
N PHE A 272 -8.04 -12.66 12.64
CA PHE A 272 -9.31 -11.96 12.48
C PHE A 272 -10.44 -12.65 13.26
N GLN A 273 -11.09 -11.89 14.15
CA GLN A 273 -12.22 -12.33 14.97
C GLN A 273 -13.50 -11.59 14.56
N LEU A 274 -14.44 -12.29 13.92
CA LEU A 274 -15.70 -11.72 13.44
C LEU A 274 -16.53 -11.05 14.55
N GLY A 275 -16.51 -11.62 15.79
CA GLY A 275 -17.22 -11.04 16.93
C GLY A 275 -16.72 -9.64 17.30
N SER A 276 -15.40 -9.47 17.38
CA SER A 276 -14.77 -8.19 17.70
C SER A 276 -14.92 -7.15 16.59
N ALA A 277 -15.02 -7.59 15.32
CA ALA A 277 -15.17 -6.74 14.16
C ALA A 277 -16.54 -6.07 14.08
N LYS A 278 -17.63 -6.76 14.49
CA LYS A 278 -19.01 -6.23 14.41
C LYS A 278 -19.18 -4.89 15.14
N GLY A 279 -18.57 -4.74 16.32
CA GLY A 279 -18.63 -3.50 17.09
C GLY A 279 -17.84 -2.32 16.51
N LYS A 280 -16.92 -2.57 15.55
CA LYS A 280 -16.05 -1.56 14.95
C LYS A 280 -16.44 -1.19 13.50
N LEU A 281 -17.52 -1.77 12.98
CA LEU A 281 -17.92 -1.61 11.57
C LEU A 281 -18.14 -0.13 11.17
N LYS A 282 -18.89 0.65 11.97
CA LYS A 282 -19.14 2.07 11.70
C LYS A 282 -17.84 2.88 11.66
N LEU A 283 -16.93 2.62 12.59
CA LEU A 283 -15.63 3.29 12.65
C LEU A 283 -14.78 2.93 11.43
N THR A 284 -14.76 1.65 11.05
CA THR A 284 -14.00 1.16 9.91
C THR A 284 -14.55 1.69 8.58
N LEU A 285 -15.87 1.85 8.46
CA LEU A 285 -16.48 2.54 7.30
C LEU A 285 -16.02 4.00 7.23
N GLY A 286 -15.98 4.71 8.36
CA GLY A 286 -15.42 6.06 8.43
C GLY A 286 -13.96 6.11 7.96
N ILE A 287 -13.11 5.23 8.49
CA ILE A 287 -11.71 5.09 8.07
C ILE A 287 -11.60 4.83 6.57
N SER A 288 -12.44 3.91 6.04
CA SER A 288 -12.45 3.58 4.60
C SER A 288 -12.88 4.76 3.74
N PHE A 289 -13.86 5.55 4.18
CA PHE A 289 -14.28 6.76 3.48
C PHE A 289 -13.17 7.80 3.43
N PHE A 290 -12.50 8.09 4.55
CA PHE A 290 -11.35 8.98 4.59
C PHE A 290 -10.26 8.51 3.62
N LYS A 291 -9.92 7.23 3.69
CA LYS A 291 -8.84 6.63 2.92
C LYS A 291 -9.10 6.57 1.42
N LEU A 292 -10.30 6.16 1.01
CA LEU A 292 -10.58 5.87 -0.40
C LEU A 292 -11.19 7.05 -1.16
N PHE A 293 -11.82 7.98 -0.45
CA PHE A 293 -12.56 9.07 -1.07
C PHE A 293 -12.11 10.46 -0.59
N LEU A 294 -12.11 10.73 0.72
CA LEU A 294 -11.89 12.08 1.22
C LEU A 294 -10.53 12.66 0.82
N PHE A 295 -9.44 11.90 0.99
CA PHE A 295 -8.13 12.39 0.63
C PHE A 295 -7.96 12.59 -0.88
N CYS A 296 -8.55 11.73 -1.70
CA CYS A 296 -8.60 11.96 -3.14
C CYS A 296 -9.39 13.22 -3.49
N MET A 297 -10.56 13.43 -2.88
CA MET A 297 -11.38 14.64 -3.10
C MET A 297 -10.65 15.92 -2.72
N LEU A 298 -9.84 15.90 -1.66
CA LEU A 298 -9.12 17.08 -1.19
C LEU A 298 -7.86 17.37 -2.02
N PHE A 299 -7.06 16.35 -2.30
CA PHE A 299 -5.71 16.56 -2.83
C PHE A 299 -5.58 16.37 -4.35
N LEU A 300 -6.45 15.59 -5.02
CA LEU A 300 -6.41 15.49 -6.48
C LEU A 300 -6.71 16.81 -7.20
N PRO A 301 -7.72 17.60 -6.80
CA PRO A 301 -7.93 18.91 -7.42
C PRO A 301 -6.72 19.84 -7.25
N VAL A 302 -6.08 19.82 -6.07
CA VAL A 302 -4.86 20.62 -5.83
C VAL A 302 -3.71 20.13 -6.70
N ALA A 303 -3.54 18.80 -6.86
CA ALA A 303 -2.55 18.22 -7.74
C ALA A 303 -2.76 18.65 -9.20
N ILE A 304 -4.00 18.62 -9.67
CA ILE A 304 -4.39 19.06 -11.02
C ILE A 304 -4.11 20.56 -11.21
N TRP A 305 -4.45 21.38 -10.23
CA TRP A 305 -4.17 22.82 -10.25
C TRP A 305 -2.68 23.14 -10.28
N LEU A 306 -1.85 22.36 -9.55
CA LEU A 306 -0.39 22.47 -9.58
C LEU A 306 0.24 21.98 -10.89
N GLY A 307 -0.57 21.44 -11.82
CA GLY A 307 -0.11 21.00 -13.14
C GLY A 307 0.39 19.56 -13.21
N PHE A 308 0.17 18.74 -12.19
CA PHE A 308 0.48 17.31 -12.28
C PHE A 308 -0.48 16.61 -13.24
N ARG A 309 0.04 15.75 -14.12
CA ARG A 309 -0.70 15.04 -15.16
C ARG A 309 -0.15 13.62 -15.30
N GLU A 310 -0.90 12.78 -16.01
CA GLU A 310 -0.45 11.45 -16.45
C GLU A 310 0.12 10.61 -15.29
N GLU A 311 1.34 10.08 -15.45
CA GLU A 311 1.99 9.19 -14.49
C GLU A 311 2.04 9.76 -13.06
N LYS A 312 2.36 11.06 -12.92
CA LYS A 312 2.42 11.74 -11.61
C LYS A 312 1.06 11.74 -10.92
N LEU A 313 -0.01 12.00 -11.68
CA LEU A 313 -1.36 12.05 -11.13
C LEU A 313 -1.88 10.68 -10.73
N ILE A 314 -1.54 9.62 -11.50
CA ILE A 314 -1.85 8.24 -11.12
C ILE A 314 -1.08 7.82 -9.87
N ALA A 315 0.21 8.16 -9.76
CA ALA A 315 0.98 7.88 -8.55
C ALA A 315 0.37 8.57 -7.31
N ILE A 316 -0.05 9.84 -7.43
CA ILE A 316 -0.76 10.57 -6.37
C ILE A 316 -2.11 9.91 -6.05
N LEU A 317 -2.88 9.50 -7.05
CA LEU A 317 -4.15 8.81 -6.84
C LEU A 317 -3.95 7.53 -6.01
N VAL A 318 -2.99 6.69 -6.36
CA VAL A 318 -2.72 5.44 -5.63
C VAL A 318 -2.18 5.72 -4.22
N MET A 319 -1.34 6.74 -4.08
CA MET A 319 -0.86 7.21 -2.77
C MET A 319 -2.02 7.57 -1.84
N LEU A 320 -3.00 8.29 -2.32
CA LEU A 320 -4.12 8.80 -1.53
C LEU A 320 -5.25 7.77 -1.38
N GLY A 321 -5.63 7.08 -2.44
CA GLY A 321 -6.87 6.31 -2.58
C GLY A 321 -6.70 4.80 -2.63
N SER A 322 -5.50 4.22 -2.49
CA SER A 322 -5.34 2.76 -2.44
C SER A 322 -5.66 2.20 -1.05
N ALA A 323 -5.84 0.87 -0.98
CA ALA A 323 -6.12 0.16 0.26
C ALA A 323 -5.10 0.45 1.37
N THR A 324 -5.54 0.38 2.62
CA THR A 324 -4.67 0.44 3.79
C THR A 324 -3.70 -0.75 3.76
N THR A 325 -2.40 -0.48 3.98
CA THR A 325 -1.36 -1.52 3.95
C THR A 325 -1.47 -2.50 5.12
N SER A 326 -1.21 -3.78 4.87
CA SER A 326 -1.18 -4.83 5.90
C SER A 326 -0.14 -4.59 7.01
N SER A 327 0.93 -3.83 6.72
CA SER A 327 1.93 -3.45 7.72
C SER A 327 1.33 -2.63 8.88
N CYS A 328 0.19 -1.95 8.70
CA CYS A 328 -0.55 -1.29 9.79
C CYS A 328 -0.94 -2.28 10.89
N PHE A 329 -1.47 -3.44 10.49
CA PHE A 329 -1.86 -4.50 11.41
C PHE A 329 -0.64 -5.09 12.12
N VAL A 330 0.40 -5.44 11.37
CA VAL A 330 1.64 -6.01 11.92
C VAL A 330 2.29 -5.08 12.94
N MET A 331 2.37 -3.77 12.62
CA MET A 331 2.93 -2.77 13.54
C MET A 331 2.07 -2.62 14.79
N ALA A 332 0.74 -2.50 14.65
CA ALA A 332 -0.16 -2.39 15.80
C ALA A 332 0.01 -3.56 16.76
N LYS A 333 -0.01 -4.79 16.27
CA LYS A 333 0.16 -6.01 17.10
C LYS A 333 1.51 -6.04 17.81
N ASN A 334 2.61 -5.75 17.11
CA ASN A 334 3.96 -5.79 17.69
C ASN A 334 4.25 -4.61 18.63
N MET A 335 3.46 -3.54 18.60
CA MET A 335 3.56 -2.37 19.48
C MET A 335 2.54 -2.39 20.62
N GLY A 336 1.90 -3.55 20.88
CA GLY A 336 1.05 -3.78 22.04
C GLY A 336 -0.42 -3.38 21.86
N HIS A 337 -0.86 -3.06 20.65
CA HIS A 337 -2.27 -2.79 20.35
C HIS A 337 -3.04 -4.07 20.02
N ARG A 338 -4.37 -4.01 20.11
CA ARG A 338 -5.24 -5.15 19.78
C ARG A 338 -5.22 -5.51 18.29
N GLY A 339 -4.99 -4.55 17.41
CA GLY A 339 -4.95 -4.74 15.95
C GLY A 339 -6.32 -4.97 15.31
N VAL A 340 -7.42 -4.86 16.04
CA VAL A 340 -8.77 -5.13 15.52
C VAL A 340 -9.18 -4.08 14.48
N ILE A 341 -8.99 -2.79 14.79
CA ILE A 341 -9.36 -1.70 13.91
C ILE A 341 -8.53 -1.75 12.63
N THR A 342 -7.22 -1.95 12.74
CA THR A 342 -6.32 -2.05 11.60
C THR A 342 -6.63 -3.28 10.74
N ALA A 343 -6.96 -4.43 11.34
CA ALA A 343 -7.38 -5.61 10.59
C ALA A 343 -8.67 -5.36 9.79
N CYS A 344 -9.69 -4.81 10.44
CA CYS A 344 -10.95 -4.46 9.78
C CYS A 344 -10.75 -3.42 8.66
N ALA A 345 -9.92 -2.40 8.90
CA ALA A 345 -9.61 -1.36 7.92
C ALA A 345 -8.89 -1.94 6.69
N VAL A 346 -7.88 -2.78 6.88
CA VAL A 346 -7.17 -3.43 5.77
C VAL A 346 -8.13 -4.27 4.93
N MET A 347 -8.95 -5.12 5.56
CA MET A 347 -9.91 -5.97 4.84
C MET A 347 -10.93 -5.14 4.06
N MET A 348 -11.55 -4.15 4.70
CA MET A 348 -12.60 -3.34 4.10
C MET A 348 -12.05 -2.44 2.98
N THR A 349 -10.93 -1.76 3.23
CA THR A 349 -10.33 -0.90 2.20
C THR A 349 -9.79 -1.71 1.02
N THR A 350 -9.30 -2.93 1.22
CA THR A 350 -8.85 -3.81 0.13
C THR A 350 -10.01 -4.17 -0.78
N LEU A 351 -11.17 -4.56 -0.23
CA LEU A 351 -12.37 -4.87 -1.02
C LEU A 351 -12.91 -3.64 -1.76
N LEU A 352 -12.98 -2.49 -1.08
CA LEU A 352 -13.56 -1.29 -1.63
C LEU A 352 -12.60 -0.55 -2.58
N SER A 353 -11.30 -0.75 -2.48
CA SER A 353 -10.30 -0.02 -3.28
C SER A 353 -10.38 -0.35 -4.76
N ALA A 354 -10.79 -1.55 -5.16
CA ALA A 354 -11.02 -1.89 -6.56
C ALA A 354 -12.04 -0.94 -7.20
N PHE A 355 -13.15 -0.71 -6.50
CA PHE A 355 -14.22 0.17 -6.98
C PHE A 355 -13.83 1.64 -6.90
N SER A 356 -13.20 2.07 -5.79
CA SER A 356 -12.82 3.48 -5.61
C SER A 356 -11.71 3.91 -6.58
N LEU A 357 -10.69 3.09 -6.80
CA LEU A 357 -9.65 3.38 -7.79
C LEU A 357 -10.20 3.43 -9.20
N THR A 358 -11.07 2.47 -9.57
CA THR A 358 -11.76 2.49 -10.86
C THR A 358 -12.60 3.75 -11.05
N PHE A 359 -13.35 4.16 -10.01
CA PHE A 359 -14.13 5.41 -10.02
C PHE A 359 -13.23 6.63 -10.23
N TRP A 360 -12.14 6.76 -9.48
CA TRP A 360 -11.23 7.89 -9.63
C TRP A 360 -10.50 7.92 -10.97
N LEU A 361 -10.06 6.77 -11.48
CA LEU A 361 -9.48 6.67 -12.83
C LEU A 361 -10.49 7.12 -13.90
N PHE A 362 -11.74 6.69 -13.77
CA PHE A 362 -12.82 7.12 -14.66
C PHE A 362 -13.01 8.64 -14.58
N VAL A 363 -13.08 9.24 -13.39
CA VAL A 363 -13.20 10.68 -13.19
C VAL A 363 -12.04 11.44 -13.85
N LEU A 364 -10.78 11.03 -13.59
CA LEU A 364 -9.59 11.69 -14.11
C LEU A 364 -9.49 11.60 -15.64
N ARG A 365 -9.90 10.48 -16.23
CA ARG A 365 -9.99 10.32 -17.70
C ARG A 365 -11.08 11.20 -18.30
N THR A 366 -12.26 11.27 -17.66
CA THR A 366 -13.37 12.09 -18.14
C THR A 366 -13.02 13.58 -18.15
N ILE A 367 -12.21 14.04 -17.18
CA ILE A 367 -11.71 15.43 -17.11
C ILE A 367 -10.56 15.65 -18.11
N GLY A 368 -9.98 14.60 -18.71
CA GLY A 368 -8.90 14.68 -19.68
C GLY A 368 -7.53 15.05 -19.10
N VAL A 369 -7.24 14.64 -17.86
CA VAL A 369 -5.96 14.92 -17.18
C VAL A 369 -5.01 13.72 -17.12
N ILE A 370 -5.50 12.55 -17.54
CA ILE A 370 -4.75 11.30 -17.73
C ILE A 370 -5.18 10.60 -19.01
#